data_a36cc786deda48dc9145c2c803ae9802
#
_entry.id   a36cc786deda48dc9145c2c803ae9802
#
_cell.length_a   1.000
_cell.length_b   1.000
_cell.length_c   1.000
_cell.angle_alpha   90.00
_cell.angle_beta   90.00
_cell.angle_gamma   90.00
#
_symmetry.space_group_name_H-M   'P 1'
#
loop_
_entity.id
_entity.type
_entity.pdbx_description
1 polymer ?
#
loop_
_entity_poly.entity_id
_entity_poly.type
_entity_poly.pdbx_seq_one_letter_code
_entity_poly.pdbx_strand_id
1 'polypeptide(L)'
;MTARAERKLIANEYYEISHLDVHLTSLDPAHDGLRIVQLSDLHIGSGVPDGRIISAVRQVNELAPDLVVLTGDFVTTKRDPLSRVPQILEPLMAPRVAVLGNHDYWSGAQEIHAGLERIGVSVLQNENTSLRLRGVDFNVIGVDDSTTRHDDVVVAYRGAGKASRLVLTHTPSCAAKLPAWEDVLVLSGHTHGGQWDVPRLTKGIYQVAGQPWYRGAYTVRGNQLYVNRGLGFGKGTRLPRINSDPEVTVITLHHREPA
;
A
#
# COMPACT_ATOMS: atom_id res chain seq x y z
N MET A 1 2.40 -1.11 17.03
CA MET A 1 2.44 0.04 16.08
C MET A 1 1.96 1.31 16.77
N THR A 2 2.70 2.39 16.63
CA THR A 2 2.27 3.74 17.01
C THR A 2 2.13 4.58 15.76
N ALA A 3 1.07 5.38 15.65
CA ALA A 3 0.82 6.22 14.48
C ALA A 3 0.58 7.68 14.90
N ARG A 4 1.18 8.61 14.17
CA ARG A 4 0.89 10.04 14.25
C ARG A 4 0.73 10.61 12.85
N ALA A 5 0.00 11.71 12.70
CA ALA A 5 -0.29 12.29 11.41
C ALA A 5 0.04 13.78 11.36
N GLU A 6 0.56 14.22 10.22
CA GLU A 6 0.81 15.63 9.91
C GLU A 6 -0.02 16.04 8.69
N ARG A 7 -0.67 17.20 8.74
CA ARG A 7 -1.47 17.73 7.62
C ARG A 7 -0.61 18.62 6.74
N LYS A 8 -0.59 18.34 5.44
CA LYS A 8 0.10 19.18 4.46
C LYS A 8 -0.92 19.76 3.48
N LEU A 9 -0.98 21.10 3.44
CA LEU A 9 -1.78 21.85 2.47
C LEU A 9 -0.86 22.35 1.37
N ILE A 10 -1.07 21.89 0.13
CA ILE A 10 -0.40 22.42 -1.05
C ILE A 10 -1.50 22.83 -2.02
N ALA A 11 -1.72 24.14 -2.19
CA ALA A 11 -2.53 24.76 -3.25
C ALA A 11 -3.77 23.94 -3.68
N ASN A 12 -4.77 23.77 -2.81
CA ASN A 12 -6.01 22.99 -3.03
C ASN A 12 -5.86 21.47 -3.16
N GLU A 13 -4.66 20.91 -2.94
CA GLU A 13 -4.36 19.48 -3.08
C GLU A 13 -3.94 18.92 -1.73
N TYR A 14 -4.93 18.67 -0.89
CA TYR A 14 -4.74 18.21 0.47
C TYR A 14 -4.54 16.70 0.55
N TYR A 15 -3.54 16.27 1.31
CA TYR A 15 -3.39 14.92 1.84
C TYR A 15 -2.66 14.95 3.19
N GLU A 16 -2.81 13.89 3.94
CA GLU A 16 -2.17 13.70 5.23
C GLU A 16 -0.94 12.80 5.09
N ILE A 17 0.15 13.13 5.79
CA ILE A 17 1.30 12.24 5.93
C ILE A 17 1.17 11.56 7.28
N SER A 18 0.90 10.25 7.26
CA SER A 18 0.83 9.40 8.44
C SER A 18 2.19 8.77 8.71
N HIS A 19 2.68 8.87 9.94
CA HIS A 19 3.91 8.22 10.38
C HIS A 19 3.56 7.00 11.24
N LEU A 20 4.17 5.87 10.93
CA LEU A 20 3.91 4.58 11.57
C LEU A 20 5.23 3.94 12.02
N ASP A 21 5.40 3.78 13.32
CA ASP A 21 6.52 3.02 13.88
C ASP A 21 6.08 1.57 14.11
N VAL A 22 6.83 0.62 13.52
CA VAL A 22 6.53 -0.81 13.52
C VAL A 22 7.70 -1.59 14.10
N HIS A 23 7.47 -2.33 15.18
CA HIS A 23 8.48 -3.14 15.84
C HIS A 23 8.26 -4.61 15.49
N LEU A 24 9.28 -5.27 14.91
CA LEU A 24 9.25 -6.65 14.45
C LEU A 24 10.43 -7.44 14.99
N THR A 25 10.17 -8.65 15.51
CA THR A 25 11.22 -9.59 15.90
C THR A 25 11.82 -10.32 14.68
N SER A 26 11.04 -10.40 13.59
CA SER A 26 11.47 -10.99 12.32
C SER A 26 12.37 -10.08 11.48
N LEU A 27 12.55 -8.82 11.88
CA LEU A 27 13.38 -7.85 11.17
C LEU A 27 14.86 -8.09 11.48
N ASP A 28 15.71 -8.11 10.44
CA ASP A 28 17.16 -8.13 10.62
C ASP A 28 17.60 -6.82 11.31
N PRO A 29 18.51 -6.87 12.31
CA PRO A 29 19.01 -5.67 13.00
C PRO A 29 19.59 -4.60 12.06
N ALA A 30 20.16 -4.98 10.91
CA ALA A 30 20.67 -4.02 9.92
C ALA A 30 19.55 -3.14 9.31
N HIS A 31 18.30 -3.60 9.37
CA HIS A 31 17.14 -2.84 8.91
C HIS A 31 16.48 -1.98 10.01
N ASP A 32 17.05 -1.90 11.21
CA ASP A 32 16.54 -0.98 12.23
C ASP A 32 16.55 0.47 11.73
N GLY A 33 15.41 1.17 11.86
CA GLY A 33 15.19 2.49 11.32
C GLY A 33 14.97 2.56 9.79
N LEU A 34 14.79 1.40 9.08
CA LEU A 34 14.50 1.39 7.64
C LEU A 34 13.16 2.06 7.36
N ARG A 35 13.16 3.00 6.39
CA ARG A 35 12.00 3.81 6.04
C ARG A 35 11.35 3.34 4.74
N ILE A 36 10.06 3.04 4.83
CA ILE A 36 9.21 2.66 3.70
C ILE A 36 8.13 3.72 3.52
N VAL A 37 7.85 4.12 2.28
CA VAL A 37 6.68 4.95 1.99
C VAL A 37 5.66 4.13 1.20
N GLN A 38 4.42 4.11 1.70
CA GLN A 38 3.29 3.49 1.02
C GLN A 38 2.43 4.53 0.32
N LEU A 39 2.17 4.31 -0.97
CA LEU A 39 1.14 4.95 -1.77
C LEU A 39 0.12 3.91 -2.20
N SER A 40 -1.16 4.25 -2.16
CA SER A 40 -2.26 3.33 -2.50
C SER A 40 -3.42 4.05 -3.16
N ASP A 41 -4.21 3.32 -3.94
CA ASP A 41 -5.50 3.79 -4.45
C ASP A 41 -5.36 5.18 -5.12
N LEU A 42 -4.50 5.28 -6.11
CA LEU A 42 -4.18 6.55 -6.77
C LEU A 42 -5.34 7.03 -7.63
N HIS A 43 -6.04 6.10 -8.30
CA HIS A 43 -7.18 6.38 -9.17
C HIS A 43 -6.91 7.50 -10.18
N ILE A 44 -5.76 7.45 -10.85
CA ILE A 44 -5.30 8.42 -11.84
C ILE A 44 -6.32 8.53 -12.96
N GLY A 45 -6.77 9.75 -13.27
CA GLY A 45 -7.71 10.03 -14.35
C GLY A 45 -9.16 10.19 -13.94
N SER A 46 -9.63 9.51 -12.88
CA SER A 46 -11.05 9.50 -12.48
C SER A 46 -11.42 10.62 -11.50
N GLY A 47 -11.08 11.85 -11.85
CA GLY A 47 -11.46 13.03 -11.07
C GLY A 47 -10.53 13.34 -9.88
N VAL A 48 -9.47 12.55 -9.70
CA VAL A 48 -8.36 12.91 -8.81
C VAL A 48 -7.52 13.95 -9.54
N PRO A 49 -7.24 15.12 -8.94
CA PRO A 49 -6.31 16.06 -9.55
C PRO A 49 -4.92 15.44 -9.66
N ASP A 50 -4.35 15.42 -10.86
CA ASP A 50 -2.99 14.90 -11.06
C ASP A 50 -1.97 15.60 -10.17
N GLY A 51 -2.15 16.88 -9.94
CA GLY A 51 -1.30 17.67 -9.06
C GLY A 51 -1.18 17.08 -7.67
N ARG A 52 -2.24 16.46 -7.12
CA ARG A 52 -2.17 15.75 -5.83
C ARG A 52 -1.17 14.60 -5.89
N ILE A 53 -1.28 13.74 -6.91
CA ILE A 53 -0.40 12.57 -7.06
C ILE A 53 1.04 13.03 -7.35
N ILE A 54 1.20 14.00 -8.24
CA ILE A 54 2.52 14.59 -8.55
C ILE A 54 3.15 15.22 -7.30
N SER A 55 2.36 15.95 -6.51
CA SER A 55 2.81 16.52 -5.25
C SER A 55 3.24 15.44 -4.26
N ALA A 56 2.45 14.35 -4.13
CA ALA A 56 2.79 13.21 -3.28
C ALA A 56 4.10 12.54 -3.74
N VAL A 57 4.30 12.33 -5.04
CA VAL A 57 5.54 11.77 -5.61
C VAL A 57 6.76 12.64 -5.26
N ARG A 58 6.65 13.96 -5.39
CA ARG A 58 7.72 14.89 -4.99
C ARG A 58 8.02 14.79 -3.49
N GLN A 59 6.97 14.78 -2.68
CA GLN A 59 7.10 14.64 -1.22
C GLN A 59 7.76 13.32 -0.83
N VAL A 60 7.43 12.22 -1.50
CA VAL A 60 8.07 10.91 -1.28
C VAL A 60 9.57 11.00 -1.52
N ASN A 61 10.01 11.65 -2.60
CA ASN A 61 11.43 11.85 -2.87
C ASN A 61 12.13 12.72 -1.82
N GLU A 62 11.48 13.79 -1.34
CA GLU A 62 11.99 14.63 -0.24
C GLU A 62 12.14 13.85 1.07
N LEU A 63 11.25 12.88 1.33
CA LEU A 63 11.34 11.99 2.49
C LEU A 63 12.51 11.01 2.38
N ALA A 64 13.09 10.80 1.20
CA ALA A 64 14.21 9.91 0.92
C ALA A 64 14.05 8.52 1.58
N PRO A 65 12.99 7.74 1.24
CA PRO A 65 12.78 6.42 1.82
C PRO A 65 13.79 5.39 1.27
N ASP A 66 14.01 4.32 2.01
CA ASP A 66 14.76 3.16 1.55
C ASP A 66 13.97 2.33 0.51
N LEU A 67 12.63 2.39 0.56
CA LEU A 67 11.72 1.64 -0.32
C LEU A 67 10.39 2.40 -0.48
N VAL A 68 9.84 2.39 -1.70
CA VAL A 68 8.47 2.82 -1.98
C VAL A 68 7.63 1.60 -2.33
N VAL A 69 6.46 1.47 -1.72
CA VAL A 69 5.51 0.40 -2.02
C VAL A 69 4.19 0.97 -2.52
N LEU A 70 3.63 0.32 -3.54
CA LEU A 70 2.41 0.73 -4.23
C LEU A 70 1.39 -0.40 -4.09
N THR A 71 0.29 -0.15 -3.37
CA THR A 71 -0.67 -1.19 -3.01
C THR A 71 -1.94 -1.19 -3.86
N GLY A 72 -1.79 -0.93 -5.17
CA GLY A 72 -2.83 -1.13 -6.19
C GLY A 72 -3.83 0.02 -6.36
N ASP A 73 -4.79 -0.22 -7.25
CA ASP A 73 -5.81 0.72 -7.72
C ASP A 73 -5.17 2.00 -8.30
N PHE A 74 -4.32 1.81 -9.32
CA PHE A 74 -3.66 2.91 -10.03
C PHE A 74 -4.66 3.73 -10.85
N VAL A 75 -5.69 3.08 -11.38
CA VAL A 75 -6.79 3.71 -12.16
C VAL A 75 -8.14 3.26 -11.61
N THR A 76 -9.25 3.84 -12.12
CA THR A 76 -10.60 3.47 -11.70
C THR A 76 -11.35 2.68 -12.77
N THR A 77 -11.21 3.06 -14.04
CA THR A 77 -12.01 2.51 -15.14
C THR A 77 -11.18 2.35 -16.42
N LYS A 78 -11.69 1.53 -17.35
CA LYS A 78 -11.11 1.37 -18.71
C LYS A 78 -11.03 2.67 -19.50
N ARG A 79 -11.69 3.75 -19.08
CA ARG A 79 -11.66 5.06 -19.74
C ARG A 79 -10.50 5.93 -19.25
N ASP A 80 -9.88 5.55 -18.16
CA ASP A 80 -8.76 6.29 -17.62
C ASP A 80 -7.51 6.06 -18.49
N PRO A 81 -6.66 7.07 -18.65
CA PRO A 81 -5.49 6.97 -19.51
C PRO A 81 -4.39 6.14 -18.81
N LEU A 82 -4.35 4.82 -19.07
CA LEU A 82 -3.43 3.88 -18.43
C LEU A 82 -1.96 4.28 -18.62
N SER A 83 -1.63 4.89 -19.76
CA SER A 83 -0.28 5.39 -20.04
C SER A 83 0.19 6.51 -19.10
N ARG A 84 -0.72 7.17 -18.38
CA ARG A 84 -0.37 8.23 -17.41
C ARG A 84 0.18 7.66 -16.11
N VAL A 85 -0.16 6.42 -15.77
CA VAL A 85 0.32 5.75 -14.54
C VAL A 85 1.85 5.77 -14.50
N PRO A 86 2.58 5.18 -15.47
CA PRO A 86 4.02 5.24 -15.46
C PRO A 86 4.57 6.68 -15.55
N GLN A 87 3.98 7.58 -16.34
CA GLN A 87 4.44 8.97 -16.47
C GLN A 87 4.45 9.72 -15.14
N ILE A 88 3.44 9.51 -14.30
CA ILE A 88 3.32 10.18 -12.99
C ILE A 88 4.25 9.54 -11.95
N LEU A 89 4.48 8.22 -12.02
CA LEU A 89 5.26 7.48 -11.04
C LEU A 89 6.76 7.36 -11.38
N GLU A 90 7.15 7.58 -12.65
CA GLU A 90 8.55 7.53 -13.09
C GLU A 90 9.50 8.39 -12.24
N PRO A 91 9.10 9.61 -11.77
CA PRO A 91 9.98 10.45 -10.96
C PRO A 91 10.30 9.91 -9.56
N LEU A 92 9.67 8.83 -9.10
CA LEU A 92 10.04 8.19 -7.84
C LEU A 92 11.48 7.66 -7.90
N MET A 93 12.32 8.01 -6.92
CA MET A 93 13.77 7.77 -6.94
C MET A 93 14.18 6.49 -6.22
N ALA A 94 13.50 6.13 -5.12
CA ALA A 94 13.81 4.94 -4.34
C ALA A 94 13.41 3.64 -5.09
N PRO A 95 13.96 2.46 -4.73
CA PRO A 95 13.44 1.18 -5.18
C PRO A 95 11.93 1.09 -5.00
N ARG A 96 11.21 0.49 -5.95
CA ARG A 96 9.76 0.47 -6.00
C ARG A 96 9.23 -0.94 -6.19
N VAL A 97 8.27 -1.32 -5.37
CA VAL A 97 7.56 -2.61 -5.47
C VAL A 97 6.06 -2.34 -5.46
N ALA A 98 5.31 -3.05 -6.29
CA ALA A 98 3.87 -2.87 -6.43
C ALA A 98 3.12 -4.20 -6.39
N VAL A 99 1.85 -4.13 -5.99
CA VAL A 99 0.80 -5.11 -6.30
C VAL A 99 -0.33 -4.40 -7.03
N LEU A 100 -1.14 -5.15 -7.78
CA LEU A 100 -2.30 -4.60 -8.47
C LEU A 100 -3.55 -4.65 -7.58
N GLY A 101 -4.51 -3.76 -7.86
CA GLY A 101 -5.81 -3.73 -7.21
C GLY A 101 -6.93 -4.18 -8.15
N ASN A 102 -8.15 -4.30 -7.60
CA ASN A 102 -9.30 -4.77 -8.35
C ASN A 102 -9.68 -3.84 -9.51
N HIS A 103 -9.53 -2.54 -9.36
CA HIS A 103 -9.79 -1.58 -10.43
C HIS A 103 -8.78 -1.70 -11.57
N ASP A 104 -7.54 -2.07 -11.28
CA ASP A 104 -6.52 -2.32 -12.30
C ASP A 104 -6.90 -3.54 -13.14
N TYR A 105 -7.39 -4.64 -12.51
CA TYR A 105 -7.90 -5.81 -13.22
C TYR A 105 -9.10 -5.49 -14.12
N TRP A 106 -10.02 -4.67 -13.64
CA TRP A 106 -11.20 -4.27 -14.42
C TRP A 106 -10.86 -3.30 -15.55
N SER A 107 -9.70 -2.64 -15.49
CA SER A 107 -9.31 -1.59 -16.44
C SER A 107 -8.31 -2.06 -17.48
N GLY A 108 -7.31 -2.85 -17.11
CA GLY A 108 -6.24 -3.29 -18.02
C GLY A 108 -4.97 -3.67 -17.26
N ALA A 109 -5.06 -4.69 -16.40
CA ALA A 109 -3.97 -5.12 -15.53
C ALA A 109 -2.64 -5.35 -16.25
N GLN A 110 -2.67 -5.98 -17.43
CA GLN A 110 -1.47 -6.27 -18.21
C GLN A 110 -0.78 -5.00 -18.72
N GLU A 111 -1.55 -4.00 -19.17
CA GLU A 111 -1.00 -2.73 -19.66
C GLU A 111 -0.41 -1.92 -18.50
N ILE A 112 -1.08 -1.89 -17.34
CA ILE A 112 -0.61 -1.22 -16.13
C ILE A 112 0.68 -1.89 -15.64
N HIS A 113 0.70 -3.21 -15.53
CA HIS A 113 1.87 -4.01 -15.15
C HIS A 113 3.07 -3.67 -16.05
N ALA A 114 2.91 -3.85 -17.37
CA ALA A 114 3.99 -3.55 -18.33
C ALA A 114 4.43 -2.07 -18.29
N GLY A 115 3.50 -1.15 -18.02
CA GLY A 115 3.80 0.27 -17.87
C GLY A 115 4.67 0.56 -16.63
N LEU A 116 4.37 -0.08 -15.51
CA LEU A 116 5.10 0.04 -14.26
C LEU A 116 6.50 -0.60 -14.35
N GLU A 117 6.60 -1.78 -14.96
CA GLU A 117 7.90 -2.45 -15.16
C GLU A 117 8.86 -1.62 -16.03
N ARG A 118 8.34 -0.98 -17.10
CA ARG A 118 9.15 -0.11 -17.96
C ARG A 118 9.83 1.06 -17.22
N ILE A 119 9.25 1.50 -16.11
CA ILE A 119 9.84 2.54 -15.26
C ILE A 119 10.60 1.97 -14.05
N GLY A 120 10.85 0.65 -14.02
CA GLY A 120 11.62 -0.03 -12.98
C GLY A 120 10.87 -0.28 -11.67
N VAL A 121 9.54 -0.42 -11.71
CA VAL A 121 8.75 -0.92 -10.58
C VAL A 121 8.66 -2.43 -10.67
N SER A 122 9.03 -3.16 -9.63
CA SER A 122 8.79 -4.61 -9.54
C SER A 122 7.32 -4.85 -9.20
N VAL A 123 6.53 -5.37 -10.14
CA VAL A 123 5.11 -5.67 -9.93
C VAL A 123 4.97 -7.15 -9.56
N LEU A 124 4.43 -7.43 -8.38
CA LEU A 124 4.31 -8.79 -7.85
C LEU A 124 2.86 -9.28 -7.96
N GLN A 125 2.68 -10.43 -8.63
CA GLN A 125 1.39 -11.11 -8.80
C GLN A 125 1.49 -12.54 -8.25
N ASN A 126 1.29 -12.72 -6.94
CA ASN A 126 1.60 -13.93 -6.17
C ASN A 126 3.08 -14.33 -6.28
N GLU A 127 3.93 -13.35 -6.17
CA GLU A 127 5.38 -13.49 -6.30
C GLU A 127 6.07 -12.83 -5.11
N ASN A 128 7.36 -13.10 -4.96
CA ASN A 128 8.20 -12.39 -4.03
C ASN A 128 9.52 -11.97 -4.69
N THR A 129 10.11 -10.93 -4.12
CA THR A 129 11.42 -10.42 -4.54
C THR A 129 12.28 -10.13 -3.33
N SER A 130 13.59 -10.20 -3.50
CA SER A 130 14.56 -9.80 -2.50
C SER A 130 15.32 -8.57 -2.99
N LEU A 131 15.32 -7.53 -2.18
CA LEU A 131 16.02 -6.28 -2.43
C LEU A 131 17.22 -6.17 -1.49
N ARG A 132 18.35 -5.69 -2.00
CA ARG A 132 19.52 -5.40 -1.16
C ARG A 132 19.37 -4.03 -0.53
N LEU A 133 18.82 -3.96 0.68
CA LEU A 133 18.66 -2.71 1.42
C LEU A 133 19.64 -2.68 2.60
N ARG A 134 20.34 -1.56 2.78
CA ARG A 134 21.36 -1.39 3.85
C ARG A 134 22.36 -2.54 3.96
N GLY A 135 22.66 -3.19 2.83
CA GLY A 135 23.68 -4.25 2.75
C GLY A 135 23.18 -5.66 3.07
N VAL A 136 21.91 -5.87 3.43
CA VAL A 136 21.32 -7.19 3.66
C VAL A 136 20.04 -7.37 2.83
N ASP A 137 19.55 -8.61 2.74
CA ASP A 137 18.39 -8.94 1.93
C ASP A 137 17.10 -8.58 2.66
N PHE A 138 16.25 -7.79 2.02
CA PHE A 138 14.92 -7.42 2.44
C PHE A 138 13.88 -8.07 1.51
N ASN A 139 13.02 -8.92 2.03
CA ASN A 139 12.09 -9.71 1.23
C ASN A 139 10.72 -9.04 1.16
N VAL A 140 10.21 -8.82 -0.04
CA VAL A 140 8.87 -8.31 -0.28
C VAL A 140 8.04 -9.40 -0.95
N ILE A 141 6.91 -9.75 -0.33
CA ILE A 141 5.96 -10.75 -0.81
C ILE A 141 4.73 -10.02 -1.30
N GLY A 142 4.40 -10.15 -2.57
CA GLY A 142 3.20 -9.59 -3.18
C GLY A 142 2.12 -10.65 -3.35
N VAL A 143 1.02 -10.51 -2.61
CA VAL A 143 -0.18 -11.33 -2.81
C VAL A 143 -1.14 -10.56 -3.68
N ASP A 144 -1.58 -11.19 -4.77
CA ASP A 144 -2.45 -10.58 -5.76
C ASP A 144 -3.87 -10.29 -5.21
N ASP A 145 -4.70 -9.60 -5.97
CA ASP A 145 -5.98 -9.10 -5.47
C ASP A 145 -7.01 -10.19 -5.17
N SER A 146 -7.47 -10.23 -3.94
CA SER A 146 -8.47 -11.20 -3.47
C SER A 146 -9.91 -10.83 -3.86
N THR A 147 -10.20 -9.58 -4.19
CA THR A 147 -11.52 -9.15 -4.66
C THR A 147 -11.83 -9.74 -6.02
N THR A 148 -10.84 -9.82 -6.90
CA THR A 148 -10.92 -10.43 -8.22
C THR A 148 -10.57 -11.92 -8.23
N ARG A 149 -10.27 -12.50 -7.05
CA ARG A 149 -9.93 -13.92 -6.85
C ARG A 149 -8.64 -14.35 -7.55
N HIS A 150 -7.67 -13.47 -7.64
CA HIS A 150 -6.34 -13.78 -8.18
C HIS A 150 -5.33 -14.15 -7.08
N ASP A 151 -5.70 -14.00 -5.80
CA ASP A 151 -4.81 -14.22 -4.67
C ASP A 151 -4.44 -15.70 -4.47
N ASP A 152 -3.14 -15.98 -4.40
CA ASP A 152 -2.56 -17.28 -4.02
C ASP A 152 -1.40 -17.06 -3.06
N VAL A 153 -1.68 -17.14 -1.76
CA VAL A 153 -0.70 -16.94 -0.69
C VAL A 153 0.42 -18.00 -0.74
N VAL A 154 0.08 -19.25 -1.09
CA VAL A 154 1.07 -20.34 -1.12
C VAL A 154 2.11 -20.11 -2.21
N VAL A 155 1.66 -19.66 -3.37
CA VAL A 155 2.54 -19.33 -4.49
C VAL A 155 3.38 -18.08 -4.15
N ALA A 156 2.76 -17.03 -3.61
CA ALA A 156 3.44 -15.80 -3.23
C ALA A 156 4.61 -16.02 -2.24
N TYR A 157 4.44 -16.94 -1.30
CA TYR A 157 5.45 -17.25 -0.27
C TYR A 157 6.52 -18.25 -0.73
N ARG A 158 6.36 -18.86 -1.91
CA ARG A 158 7.29 -19.91 -2.39
C ARG A 158 8.69 -19.35 -2.61
N GLY A 159 9.66 -19.87 -1.86
CA GLY A 159 11.05 -19.43 -1.96
C GLY A 159 11.39 -18.10 -1.28
N ALA A 160 10.42 -17.44 -0.64
CA ALA A 160 10.70 -16.21 0.09
C ALA A 160 11.68 -16.43 1.25
N GLY A 161 12.63 -15.54 1.42
CA GLY A 161 13.54 -15.53 2.56
C GLY A 161 12.77 -15.40 3.89
N LYS A 162 13.38 -15.81 5.00
CA LYS A 162 12.70 -15.79 6.31
C LYS A 162 12.89 -14.51 7.10
N ALA A 163 14.00 -13.81 6.92
CA ALA A 163 14.29 -12.57 7.61
C ALA A 163 13.77 -11.35 6.85
N SER A 164 13.42 -10.30 7.59
CA SER A 164 13.01 -8.99 7.03
C SER A 164 11.97 -9.13 5.93
N ARG A 165 10.79 -9.65 6.27
CA ARG A 165 9.68 -9.81 5.33
C ARG A 165 8.65 -8.70 5.45
N LEU A 166 8.23 -8.19 4.30
CA LEU A 166 7.10 -7.28 4.12
C LEU A 166 6.09 -7.95 3.19
N VAL A 167 4.81 -7.92 3.54
CA VAL A 167 3.74 -8.44 2.68
C VAL A 167 2.94 -7.28 2.11
N LEU A 168 2.77 -7.26 0.80
CA LEU A 168 1.91 -6.33 0.09
C LEU A 168 0.68 -7.09 -0.43
N THR A 169 -0.48 -6.50 -0.25
CA THR A 169 -1.74 -6.93 -0.87
C THR A 169 -2.65 -5.73 -1.04
N HIS A 170 -3.48 -5.71 -2.08
CA HIS A 170 -4.43 -4.61 -2.23
C HIS A 170 -5.53 -4.68 -1.17
N THR A 171 -6.17 -5.85 -1.02
CA THR A 171 -7.35 -6.03 -0.17
C THR A 171 -6.98 -6.48 1.24
N PRO A 172 -7.40 -5.76 2.31
CA PRO A 172 -7.04 -6.07 3.69
C PRO A 172 -7.45 -7.46 4.17
N SER A 173 -8.55 -8.01 3.62
CA SER A 173 -9.06 -9.34 3.99
C SER A 173 -8.08 -10.47 3.67
N CYS A 174 -7.14 -10.25 2.76
CA CYS A 174 -6.06 -11.19 2.46
C CYS A 174 -5.20 -11.51 3.70
N ALA A 175 -5.07 -10.57 4.64
CA ALA A 175 -4.30 -10.78 5.88
C ALA A 175 -4.80 -11.99 6.71
N ALA A 176 -6.09 -12.33 6.60
CA ALA A 176 -6.63 -13.52 7.28
C ALA A 176 -6.19 -14.85 6.65
N LYS A 177 -5.69 -14.84 5.42
CA LYS A 177 -5.22 -16.02 4.69
C LYS A 177 -3.72 -16.29 4.90
N LEU A 178 -2.98 -15.29 5.39
CA LEU A 178 -1.53 -15.38 5.58
C LEU A 178 -1.17 -16.40 6.70
N PRO A 179 0.03 -16.99 6.66
CA PRO A 179 0.55 -17.76 7.77
C PRO A 179 0.46 -16.98 9.08
N ALA A 180 0.11 -17.68 10.16
CA ALA A 180 -0.06 -17.05 11.46
C ALA A 180 1.29 -16.90 12.20
N TRP A 181 1.41 -15.85 13.03
CA TRP A 181 2.53 -15.65 13.95
C TRP A 181 3.90 -15.50 13.31
N GLU A 182 3.94 -14.95 12.08
CA GLU A 182 5.20 -14.67 11.41
C GLU A 182 5.83 -13.34 11.83
N ASP A 183 5.09 -12.55 12.61
CA ASP A 183 5.47 -11.18 13.04
C ASP A 183 5.94 -10.31 11.86
N VAL A 184 5.17 -10.35 10.77
CA VAL A 184 5.42 -9.56 9.56
C VAL A 184 4.51 -8.35 9.50
N LEU A 185 4.96 -7.30 8.81
CA LEU A 185 4.11 -6.18 8.43
C LEU A 185 3.38 -6.53 7.12
N VAL A 186 2.08 -6.27 7.11
CA VAL A 186 1.20 -6.40 5.93
C VAL A 186 0.69 -5.00 5.58
N LEU A 187 0.88 -4.56 4.35
CA LEU A 187 0.40 -3.26 3.86
C LEU A 187 -0.69 -3.45 2.82
N SER A 188 -1.80 -2.74 2.99
CA SER A 188 -2.95 -2.81 2.08
C SER A 188 -3.63 -1.45 1.90
N GLY A 189 -4.57 -1.36 0.94
CA GLY A 189 -5.40 -0.20 0.63
C GLY A 189 -6.87 -0.57 0.49
N HIS A 190 -7.45 -0.34 -0.70
CA HIS A 190 -8.78 -0.78 -1.17
C HIS A 190 -9.99 -0.08 -0.55
N THR A 191 -10.00 0.15 0.74
CA THR A 191 -11.20 0.56 1.49
C THR A 191 -11.41 2.06 1.54
N HIS A 192 -10.43 2.85 1.10
CA HIS A 192 -10.42 4.31 1.20
C HIS A 192 -10.73 4.86 2.60
N GLY A 193 -10.43 4.07 3.65
CA GLY A 193 -10.78 4.40 5.02
C GLY A 193 -12.28 4.58 5.24
N GLY A 194 -13.09 3.87 4.44
CA GLY A 194 -14.53 4.00 4.42
C GLY A 194 -15.05 5.13 3.56
N GLN A 195 -14.20 5.94 2.94
CA GLN A 195 -14.46 7.15 2.14
C GLN A 195 -15.35 8.19 2.85
N TRP A 196 -16.46 7.78 3.43
CA TRP A 196 -17.33 8.52 4.35
C TRP A 196 -17.31 7.81 5.70
N ASP A 197 -16.39 8.24 6.56
CA ASP A 197 -16.27 7.59 7.85
C ASP A 197 -17.13 8.31 8.90
N VAL A 198 -18.24 7.67 9.24
CA VAL A 198 -19.05 7.97 10.42
C VAL A 198 -18.67 6.94 11.48
N PRO A 199 -17.85 7.30 12.49
CA PRO A 199 -17.35 6.36 13.49
C PRO A 199 -18.48 5.48 14.07
N ARG A 200 -18.20 4.21 14.33
CA ARG A 200 -19.15 3.14 14.73
C ARG A 200 -20.08 2.66 13.63
N LEU A 201 -20.70 3.55 12.84
CA LEU A 201 -21.59 3.15 11.74
C LEU A 201 -20.77 2.50 10.61
N THR A 202 -19.73 3.19 10.13
CA THR A 202 -18.83 2.68 9.09
C THR A 202 -18.20 1.37 9.52
N LYS A 203 -17.68 1.30 10.77
CA LYS A 203 -17.13 0.07 11.32
C LYS A 203 -18.13 -1.09 11.29
N GLY A 204 -19.38 -0.83 11.70
CA GLY A 204 -20.45 -1.84 11.68
C GLY A 204 -20.76 -2.32 10.26
N ILE A 205 -20.86 -1.40 9.28
CA ILE A 205 -21.11 -1.73 7.87
C ILE A 205 -19.99 -2.63 7.32
N TYR A 206 -18.73 -2.26 7.56
CA TYR A 206 -17.58 -3.04 7.08
C TYR A 206 -17.49 -4.42 7.76
N GLN A 207 -17.85 -4.53 9.04
CA GLN A 207 -17.91 -5.82 9.73
C GLN A 207 -18.96 -6.74 9.12
N VAL A 208 -20.16 -6.22 8.85
CA VAL A 208 -21.26 -6.98 8.20
C VAL A 208 -20.90 -7.36 6.76
N ALA A 209 -20.15 -6.50 6.05
CA ALA A 209 -19.63 -6.78 4.72
C ALA A 209 -18.46 -7.78 4.70
N GLY A 210 -18.03 -8.33 5.83
CA GLY A 210 -16.92 -9.29 5.93
C GLY A 210 -15.54 -8.65 5.74
N GLN A 211 -15.45 -7.33 5.88
CA GLN A 211 -14.19 -6.56 5.77
C GLN A 211 -13.95 -5.75 7.05
N PRO A 212 -13.62 -6.39 8.17
CA PRO A 212 -13.54 -5.71 9.47
C PRO A 212 -12.37 -4.71 9.56
N TRP A 213 -11.43 -4.76 8.63
CA TRP A 213 -10.25 -3.91 8.58
C TRP A 213 -10.39 -2.90 7.45
N TYR A 214 -10.67 -1.63 7.78
CA TYR A 214 -10.94 -0.62 6.76
C TYR A 214 -10.05 0.62 6.81
N ARG A 215 -9.27 0.84 7.90
CA ARG A 215 -8.24 1.88 7.99
C ARG A 215 -7.35 1.71 9.22
N GLY A 216 -6.08 2.11 9.10
CA GLY A 216 -5.15 2.16 10.22
C GLY A 216 -4.61 0.78 10.61
N ALA A 217 -4.15 0.65 11.85
CA ALA A 217 -3.38 -0.48 12.33
C ALA A 217 -4.23 -1.55 13.02
N TYR A 218 -3.92 -2.81 12.72
CA TYR A 218 -4.55 -4.00 13.30
C TYR A 218 -3.51 -5.07 13.57
N THR A 219 -3.89 -6.06 14.40
CA THR A 219 -3.18 -7.34 14.51
C THR A 219 -4.09 -8.44 13.99
N VAL A 220 -3.62 -9.19 13.00
CA VAL A 220 -4.38 -10.26 12.33
C VAL A 220 -3.54 -11.52 12.36
N ARG A 221 -4.01 -12.55 13.08
CA ARG A 221 -3.30 -13.84 13.23
C ARG A 221 -1.84 -13.70 13.68
N GLY A 222 -1.55 -12.72 14.55
CA GLY A 222 -0.20 -12.45 15.05
C GLY A 222 0.69 -11.59 14.12
N ASN A 223 0.20 -11.24 12.92
CA ASN A 223 0.86 -10.31 12.00
C ASN A 223 0.33 -8.89 12.19
N GLN A 224 1.14 -7.88 11.84
CA GLN A 224 0.75 -6.48 11.91
C GLN A 224 0.20 -6.03 10.56
N LEU A 225 -1.06 -5.60 10.49
CA LEU A 225 -1.71 -5.09 9.28
C LEU A 225 -1.87 -3.58 9.38
N TYR A 226 -1.48 -2.86 8.33
CA TYR A 226 -1.85 -1.47 8.14
C TYR A 226 -2.68 -1.29 6.87
N VAL A 227 -3.82 -0.60 7.00
CA VAL A 227 -4.73 -0.31 5.89
C VAL A 227 -4.67 1.19 5.60
N ASN A 228 -4.04 1.53 4.47
CA ASN A 228 -3.90 2.89 3.98
C ASN A 228 -5.22 3.39 3.39
N ARG A 229 -5.51 4.68 3.58
CA ARG A 229 -6.74 5.31 3.08
C ARG A 229 -6.69 5.68 1.59
N GLY A 230 -5.51 5.58 0.97
CA GLY A 230 -5.30 5.93 -0.44
C GLY A 230 -5.28 7.44 -0.72
N LEU A 231 -4.72 7.81 -1.86
CA LEU A 231 -4.63 9.20 -2.34
C LEU A 231 -5.82 9.63 -3.20
N GLY A 232 -6.42 8.69 -3.91
CA GLY A 232 -7.52 8.92 -4.85
C GLY A 232 -8.90 8.89 -4.23
N PHE A 233 -9.92 8.87 -5.09
CA PHE A 233 -11.33 8.72 -4.73
C PHE A 233 -11.84 7.36 -5.23
N GLY A 234 -12.47 6.58 -4.35
CA GLY A 234 -13.10 5.32 -4.75
C GLY A 234 -14.30 5.53 -5.68
N LYS A 235 -14.56 4.54 -6.56
CA LYS A 235 -15.76 4.41 -7.42
C LYS A 235 -16.04 5.60 -8.36
N GLY A 236 -15.00 6.32 -8.83
CA GLY A 236 -15.21 7.42 -9.77
C GLY A 236 -16.12 8.54 -9.24
N THR A 237 -16.32 8.60 -7.96
CA THR A 237 -17.17 9.60 -7.32
C THR A 237 -16.34 10.86 -7.08
N ARG A 238 -16.79 11.99 -7.63
CA ARG A 238 -16.33 13.32 -7.21
C ARG A 238 -16.82 13.69 -5.80
N LEU A 239 -17.30 12.71 -5.05
CA LEU A 239 -17.82 12.93 -3.71
C LEU A 239 -16.65 13.18 -2.75
N PRO A 240 -16.71 14.23 -1.93
CA PRO A 240 -15.66 14.54 -0.99
C PRO A 240 -15.48 13.38 0.00
N ARG A 241 -14.25 13.15 0.44
CA ARG A 241 -13.99 12.27 1.56
C ARG A 241 -14.45 12.96 2.86
N ILE A 242 -15.11 12.21 3.75
CA ILE A 242 -15.56 12.71 5.06
C ILE A 242 -14.85 11.90 6.14
N ASN A 243 -14.09 12.55 7.00
CA ASN A 243 -13.28 11.94 8.07
C ASN A 243 -12.33 10.83 7.56
N SER A 244 -11.97 10.86 6.29
CA SER A 244 -11.06 9.90 5.63
C SER A 244 -10.17 10.63 4.63
N ASP A 245 -9.33 11.52 5.13
CA ASP A 245 -8.43 12.33 4.33
C ASP A 245 -7.50 11.44 3.47
N PRO A 246 -7.15 11.84 2.23
CA PRO A 246 -6.16 11.15 1.42
C PRO A 246 -4.85 11.00 2.18
N GLU A 247 -4.13 9.90 1.97
CA GLU A 247 -3.00 9.52 2.82
C GLU A 247 -1.76 9.08 2.04
N VAL A 248 -0.61 9.58 2.49
CA VAL A 248 0.72 9.02 2.25
C VAL A 248 1.20 8.45 3.57
N THR A 249 1.61 7.17 3.63
CA THR A 249 2.10 6.58 4.89
C THR A 249 3.62 6.42 4.85
N VAL A 250 4.29 6.97 5.86
CA VAL A 250 5.72 6.77 6.13
C VAL A 250 5.84 5.75 7.25
N ILE A 251 6.46 4.63 6.96
CA ILE A 251 6.67 3.54 7.90
C ILE A 251 8.15 3.49 8.29
N THR A 252 8.43 3.50 9.60
CA THR A 252 9.76 3.22 10.13
C THR A 252 9.74 1.85 10.79
N LEU A 253 10.58 0.94 10.30
CA LEU A 253 10.72 -0.40 10.87
C LEU A 253 11.77 -0.37 11.99
N HIS A 254 11.44 -1.02 13.09
CA HIS A 254 12.33 -1.16 14.23
C HIS A 254 12.53 -2.64 14.54
N HIS A 255 13.80 -3.04 14.69
CA HIS A 255 14.13 -4.35 15.23
C HIS A 255 13.71 -4.43 16.71
N ARG A 256 13.13 -5.55 17.10
CA ARG A 256 12.77 -5.85 18.48
C ARG A 256 13.38 -7.19 18.88
N GLU A 257 14.16 -7.21 19.95
CA GLU A 257 14.67 -8.45 20.52
C GLU A 257 13.50 -9.38 20.88
N PRO A 258 13.63 -10.69 20.62
CA PRO A 258 12.69 -11.67 21.12
C PRO A 258 12.60 -11.61 22.65
N ALA A 259 11.39 -11.71 23.22
CA ALA A 259 11.17 -11.69 24.66
C ALA A 259 11.64 -13.00 25.33
#